data_c34762168803c392815c4bee2b7b5f2a
#
_entry.id   c34762168803c392815c4bee2b7b5f2a
#
_cell.length_a   1.000
_cell.length_b   1.000
_cell.length_c   1.000
_cell.angle_alpha   90.00
_cell.angle_beta   90.00
_cell.angle_gamma   90.00
#
_symmetry.space_group_name_H-M   'P 1'
#
loop_
_entity.id
_entity.type
_entity.pdbx_description
1 polymer ?
#
loop_
_entity_poly.entity_id
_entity_poly.type
_entity_poly.pdbx_seq_one_letter_code
_entity_poly.pdbx_strand_id
1 'polypeptide(L)'
;LAGELTLVATLRGSPVGFASLKGAAHIDMLYVHPSAVGQGVATTLCDALEKLAGARGAAALTVEASDTAERFFAKRGYVATQRNSVTVGDEWLANTTMTKTLSAGGAA
;
A
#
# COMPACT_ATOMS: atom_id res chain seq x y z
N LEU A 1 -11.54 -5.64 -13.32
CA LEU A 1 -10.97 -6.61 -14.16
C LEU A 1 -9.86 -7.38 -13.55
N ALA A 2 -9.41 -8.30 -14.31
CA ALA A 2 -8.35 -9.14 -13.85
C ALA A 2 -7.19 -8.27 -13.46
N GLY A 3 -6.67 -8.37 -12.36
CA GLY A 3 -5.52 -7.64 -11.93
C GLY A 3 -5.78 -6.58 -10.91
N GLU A 4 -7.02 -6.23 -10.68
CA GLU A 4 -7.31 -5.27 -9.62
C GLU A 4 -8.07 -5.93 -8.50
N LEU A 5 -7.69 -5.58 -7.29
CA LEU A 5 -8.35 -6.06 -6.09
C LEU A 5 -8.49 -4.90 -5.13
N THR A 6 -9.69 -4.68 -4.62
CA THR A 6 -9.93 -3.62 -3.66
C THR A 6 -10.42 -4.21 -2.35
N LEU A 7 -9.81 -3.78 -1.25
CA LEU A 7 -10.24 -4.15 0.09
C LEU A 7 -10.82 -2.95 0.78
N VAL A 8 -11.86 -3.17 1.57
CA VAL A 8 -12.48 -2.11 2.35
C VAL A 8 -12.41 -2.51 3.82
N ALA A 9 -11.96 -1.59 4.66
CA ALA A 9 -11.95 -1.80 6.10
C ALA A 9 -13.16 -1.12 6.70
N THR A 10 -13.84 -1.81 7.60
CA THR A 10 -15.00 -1.23 8.27
C THR A 10 -14.80 -1.25 9.78
N LEU A 11 -15.40 -0.27 10.45
CA LEU A 11 -15.49 -0.24 11.89
C LEU A 11 -16.96 -0.07 12.23
N ARG A 12 -17.48 -1.02 12.99
CA ARG A 12 -18.90 -0.99 13.41
C ARG A 12 -19.82 -0.84 12.22
N GLY A 13 -19.46 -1.48 11.12
CA GLY A 13 -20.30 -1.46 9.93
C GLY A 13 -20.09 -0.27 9.02
N SER A 14 -19.26 0.70 9.40
CA SER A 14 -19.00 1.87 8.56
C SER A 14 -17.66 1.74 7.87
N PRO A 15 -17.58 2.03 6.58
CA PRO A 15 -16.28 1.97 5.90
C PRO A 15 -15.39 3.09 6.40
N VAL A 16 -14.16 2.73 6.76
CA VAL A 16 -13.19 3.69 7.30
C VAL A 16 -11.89 3.71 6.52
N GLY A 17 -11.75 2.87 5.52
CA GLY A 17 -10.57 2.90 4.69
C GLY A 17 -10.66 1.92 3.56
N PHE A 18 -9.80 2.07 2.57
CA PHE A 18 -9.74 1.10 1.48
C PHE A 18 -8.32 1.07 0.93
N ALA A 19 -8.01 -0.03 0.27
CA ALA A 19 -6.73 -0.21 -0.38
C ALA A 19 -6.92 -1.07 -1.62
N SER A 20 -6.10 -0.86 -2.63
CA SER A 20 -6.22 -1.67 -3.84
C SER A 20 -4.84 -2.09 -4.34
N LEU A 21 -4.82 -3.27 -4.95
CA LEU A 21 -3.66 -3.78 -5.66
C LEU A 21 -3.92 -3.67 -7.16
N LYS A 22 -2.94 -3.19 -7.87
CA LYS A 22 -2.97 -3.19 -9.32
C LYS A 22 -2.04 -4.30 -9.78
N GLY A 23 -2.56 -5.22 -10.55
CA GLY A 23 -1.81 -6.41 -10.87
C GLY A 23 -1.64 -7.24 -9.60
N ALA A 24 -0.54 -7.93 -9.47
CA ALA A 24 -0.31 -8.80 -8.31
C ALA A 24 0.64 -8.19 -7.30
N ALA A 25 1.29 -7.09 -7.62
CA ALA A 25 2.44 -6.66 -6.84
C ALA A 25 2.56 -5.16 -6.62
N HIS A 26 1.56 -4.37 -6.96
CA HIS A 26 1.64 -2.92 -6.78
C HIS A 26 0.46 -2.41 -5.99
N ILE A 27 0.73 -1.69 -4.89
CA ILE A 27 -0.33 -1.04 -4.13
C ILE A 27 -0.69 0.24 -4.87
N ASP A 28 -1.91 0.27 -5.42
CA ASP A 28 -2.35 1.40 -6.22
C ASP A 28 -2.94 2.50 -5.37
N MET A 29 -3.71 2.14 -4.36
CA MET A 29 -4.33 3.13 -3.47
C MET A 29 -4.35 2.61 -2.05
N LEU A 30 -4.20 3.52 -1.11
CA LEU A 30 -4.38 3.23 0.31
C LEU A 30 -4.95 4.50 0.94
N TYR A 31 -6.15 4.38 1.48
CA TYR A 31 -6.84 5.51 2.09
C TYR A 31 -7.42 5.12 3.44
N VAL A 32 -7.29 6.00 4.43
CA VAL A 32 -7.90 5.82 5.74
C VAL A 32 -8.67 7.09 6.06
N HIS A 33 -9.94 6.92 6.45
CA HIS A 33 -10.76 8.07 6.81
C HIS A 33 -10.12 8.81 7.98
N PRO A 34 -10.12 10.15 7.98
CA PRO A 34 -9.46 10.90 9.05
C PRO A 34 -9.92 10.52 10.45
N SER A 35 -11.19 10.17 10.62
CA SER A 35 -11.69 9.79 11.94
C SER A 35 -11.13 8.47 12.42
N ALA A 36 -10.53 7.68 11.56
CA ALA A 36 -9.99 6.38 11.94
C ALA A 36 -8.47 6.33 11.93
N VAL A 37 -7.83 7.44 11.67
CA VAL A 37 -6.38 7.50 11.69
C VAL A 37 -5.88 7.19 13.09
N GLY A 38 -4.84 6.38 13.19
CA GLY A 38 -4.30 5.99 14.48
C GLY A 38 -4.94 4.75 15.08
N GLN A 39 -5.90 4.14 14.40
CA GLN A 39 -6.57 2.95 14.92
C GLN A 39 -6.11 1.67 14.23
N GLY A 40 -4.99 1.71 13.52
CA GLY A 40 -4.46 0.50 12.93
C GLY A 40 -5.10 0.09 11.61
N VAL A 41 -5.94 0.94 11.02
CA VAL A 41 -6.63 0.58 9.78
C VAL A 41 -5.65 0.38 8.65
N ALA A 42 -4.68 1.30 8.49
CA ALA A 42 -3.70 1.16 7.42
C ALA A 42 -2.85 -0.09 7.61
N THR A 43 -2.48 -0.41 8.85
CA THR A 43 -1.73 -1.61 9.14
C THR A 43 -2.50 -2.85 8.75
N THR A 44 -3.79 -2.89 9.11
CA THR A 44 -4.64 -4.04 8.78
C THR A 44 -4.78 -4.20 7.27
N LEU A 45 -5.00 -3.09 6.56
CA LEU A 45 -5.14 -3.14 5.11
C LEU A 45 -3.84 -3.61 4.45
N CYS A 46 -2.71 -3.09 4.88
CA CYS A 46 -1.43 -3.50 4.32
C CYS A 46 -1.11 -4.97 4.62
N ASP A 47 -1.42 -5.43 5.84
CA ASP A 47 -1.22 -6.85 6.16
C ASP A 47 -2.01 -7.72 5.20
N ALA A 48 -3.25 -7.36 4.93
CA ALA A 48 -4.10 -8.13 4.02
C ALA A 48 -3.56 -8.09 2.60
N LEU A 49 -3.13 -6.92 2.13
CA LEU A 49 -2.59 -6.81 0.78
C LEU A 49 -1.32 -7.63 0.63
N GLU A 50 -0.46 -7.62 1.64
CA GLU A 50 0.78 -8.39 1.59
C GLU A 50 0.50 -9.88 1.54
N LYS A 51 -0.47 -10.34 2.32
CA LYS A 51 -0.85 -11.75 2.28
C LYS A 51 -1.44 -12.14 0.94
N LEU A 52 -2.28 -11.30 0.38
CA LEU A 52 -2.90 -11.59 -0.90
C LEU A 52 -1.87 -11.59 -2.03
N ALA A 53 -0.96 -10.63 -2.03
CA ALA A 53 0.08 -10.59 -3.04
C ALA A 53 0.97 -11.83 -2.96
N GLY A 54 1.35 -12.22 -1.76
CA GLY A 54 2.14 -13.43 -1.58
C GLY A 54 1.41 -14.67 -2.02
N ALA A 55 0.12 -14.76 -1.72
CA ALA A 55 -0.68 -15.90 -2.15
C ALA A 55 -0.82 -15.98 -3.67
N ARG A 56 -0.69 -14.85 -4.34
CA ARG A 56 -0.73 -14.82 -5.80
C ARG A 56 0.64 -15.02 -6.42
N GLY A 57 1.65 -15.30 -5.61
CA GLY A 57 2.97 -15.60 -6.11
C GLY A 57 3.88 -14.41 -6.27
N ALA A 58 3.50 -13.25 -5.76
CA ALA A 58 4.35 -12.07 -5.87
C ALA A 58 5.56 -12.21 -4.96
N ALA A 59 6.73 -11.91 -5.47
CA ALA A 59 7.95 -11.95 -4.67
C ALA A 59 8.17 -10.64 -3.92
N ALA A 60 7.53 -9.58 -4.35
CA ALA A 60 7.69 -8.26 -3.74
C ALA A 60 6.46 -7.43 -4.00
N LEU A 61 6.26 -6.41 -3.16
CA LEU A 61 5.23 -5.41 -3.35
C LEU A 61 5.86 -4.06 -3.54
N THR A 62 5.29 -3.25 -4.42
CA THR A 62 5.73 -1.88 -4.60
C THR A 62 4.60 -0.94 -4.24
N VAL A 63 4.96 0.28 -3.86
CA VAL A 63 4.01 1.33 -3.57
C VAL A 63 4.66 2.66 -3.90
N GLU A 64 3.85 3.63 -4.33
CA GLU A 64 4.33 4.99 -4.48
C GLU A 64 3.84 5.77 -3.27
N ALA A 65 4.73 6.01 -2.34
CA ALA A 65 4.38 6.60 -1.06
C ALA A 65 4.60 8.11 -1.08
N SER A 66 3.62 8.85 -0.56
CA SER A 66 3.79 10.27 -0.35
C SER A 66 4.83 10.48 0.76
N ASP A 67 5.33 11.69 0.88
CA ASP A 67 6.29 11.98 1.94
C ASP A 67 5.71 11.64 3.31
N THR A 68 4.44 11.87 3.50
CA THR A 68 3.79 11.55 4.77
C THR A 68 3.72 10.05 5.01
N ALA A 69 3.49 9.28 3.96
CA ALA A 69 3.33 7.84 4.08
C ALA A 69 4.65 7.09 4.11
N GLU A 70 5.72 7.73 3.68
CA GLU A 70 7.00 7.04 3.53
C GLU A 70 7.45 6.42 4.85
N ARG A 71 7.30 7.12 5.95
CA ARG A 71 7.72 6.60 7.24
C ARG A 71 6.90 5.37 7.63
N PHE A 72 5.61 5.41 7.34
CA PHE A 72 4.74 4.27 7.64
C PHE A 72 5.22 3.02 6.89
N PHE A 73 5.50 3.16 5.61
CA PHE A 73 5.94 2.01 4.82
C PHE A 73 7.35 1.57 5.22
N ALA A 74 8.23 2.52 5.55
CA ALA A 74 9.58 2.15 5.98
C ALA A 74 9.54 1.29 7.24
N LYS A 75 8.64 1.60 8.17
CA LYS A 75 8.51 0.81 9.38
C LYS A 75 7.99 -0.59 9.10
N ARG A 76 7.32 -0.79 7.98
CA ARG A 76 6.82 -2.10 7.61
C ARG A 76 7.83 -2.90 6.80
N GLY A 77 9.02 -2.36 6.57
CA GLY A 77 10.06 -3.06 5.85
C GLY A 77 10.17 -2.69 4.38
N TYR A 78 9.47 -1.68 3.94
CA TYR A 78 9.60 -1.21 2.57
C TYR A 78 10.86 -0.35 2.46
N VAL A 79 11.56 -0.48 1.35
CA VAL A 79 12.81 0.24 1.10
C VAL A 79 12.59 1.16 -0.08
N ALA A 80 13.04 2.40 0.06
CA ALA A 80 12.91 3.37 -1.02
C ALA A 80 13.84 2.96 -2.17
N THR A 81 13.28 2.88 -3.36
CA THR A 81 14.05 2.47 -4.54
C THR A 81 14.14 3.58 -5.58
N GLN A 82 13.22 4.55 -5.55
CA GLN A 82 13.25 5.61 -6.55
C GLN A 82 12.45 6.80 -6.05
N ARG A 83 13.02 7.99 -6.22
CA ARG A 83 12.31 9.23 -5.94
C ARG A 83 11.68 9.73 -7.22
N ASN A 84 10.41 10.08 -7.18
CA ASN A 84 9.66 10.51 -8.34
C ASN A 84 9.17 11.95 -8.16
N SER A 85 9.15 12.70 -9.24
CA SER A 85 8.57 14.03 -9.24
C SER A 85 7.67 14.15 -10.45
N VAL A 86 6.48 14.65 -10.25
CA VAL A 86 5.48 14.79 -11.31
C VAL A 86 4.91 16.19 -11.23
N THR A 87 4.75 16.83 -12.37
CA THR A 87 4.10 18.11 -12.44
C THR A 87 2.64 17.91 -12.80
N VAL A 88 1.73 18.45 -12.00
CA VAL A 88 0.30 18.40 -12.27
C VAL A 88 -0.19 19.83 -12.22
N GLY A 89 -0.61 20.35 -13.39
CA GLY A 89 -0.93 21.74 -13.47
C GLY A 89 0.28 22.59 -13.16
N ASP A 90 0.17 23.47 -12.17
CA ASP A 90 1.29 24.31 -11.77
C ASP A 90 2.00 23.77 -10.55
N GLU A 91 1.69 22.55 -10.12
CA GLU A 91 2.22 22.04 -8.87
C GLU A 91 3.13 20.85 -9.09
N TRP A 92 4.14 20.77 -8.25
CA TRP A 92 5.01 19.61 -8.23
C TRP A 92 4.52 18.65 -7.16
N LEU A 93 4.33 17.41 -7.55
CA LEU A 93 4.01 16.36 -6.61
C LEU A 93 5.18 15.39 -6.60
N ALA A 94 5.58 15.01 -5.41
CA ALA A 94 6.69 14.08 -5.27
C ALA A 94 6.24 12.87 -4.47
N ASN A 95 6.73 11.71 -4.87
CA ASN A 95 6.52 10.51 -4.09
C ASN A 95 7.76 9.65 -4.21
N THR A 96 7.78 8.57 -3.43
CA THR A 96 8.90 7.66 -3.42
C THR A 96 8.39 6.26 -3.71
N THR A 97 8.98 5.62 -4.71
CA THR A 97 8.68 4.22 -4.96
C THR A 97 9.39 3.39 -3.91
N MET A 98 8.62 2.58 -3.20
CA MET A 98 9.16 1.73 -2.15
C MET A 98 8.80 0.28 -2.45
N THR A 99 9.69 -0.61 -2.07
CA THR A 99 9.53 -2.04 -2.37
C THR A 99 9.75 -2.85 -1.11
N LYS A 100 8.90 -3.82 -0.89
CA LYS A 100 9.07 -4.78 0.18
C LYS A 100 9.16 -6.17 -0.41
N THR A 101 10.23 -6.88 -0.09
CA THR A 101 10.35 -8.28 -0.49
C THR A 101 9.44 -9.12 0.39
N LEU A 102 8.63 -9.95 -0.24
CA LEU A 102 7.72 -10.83 0.50
C LEU A 102 8.38 -12.17 0.69
N SER A 103 8.16 -12.73 1.86
CA SER A 103 8.69 -14.04 2.13
C SER A 103 7.86 -15.08 1.54
N ALA A 104 7.40 -14.90 0.47
CA ALA A 104 6.50 -15.70 -0.20
C ALA A 104 6.54 -17.08 0.24
N GLY A 105 5.49 -17.44 0.70
CA GLY A 105 5.25 -18.76 1.00
C GLY A 105 6.39 -19.68 1.14
N GLY A 106 7.25 -19.39 0.57
CA GLY A 106 8.22 -20.30 0.65
C GLY A 106 9.15 -20.03 1.59
N ALA A 107 9.23 -18.90 1.81
CA ALA A 107 10.29 -18.52 2.55
C ALA A 107 10.37 -19.26 3.71
N ALA A 108 9.60 -19.88 3.89
CA ALA A 108 9.81 -20.55 5.12
C ALA A 108 11.04 -21.03 5.20
#